data_a51f56f52d99d02421a7a5b5da9d1083
#
_entry.id   a51f56f52d99d02421a7a5b5da9d1083
#
_cell.length_a   1.000
_cell.length_b   1.000
_cell.length_c   1.000
_cell.angle_alpha   90.00
_cell.angle_beta   90.00
_cell.angle_gamma   90.00
#
_symmetry.space_group_name_H-M   'P 1'
#
loop_
_entity.id
_entity.type
_entity.pdbx_description
1 polymer ?
#
loop_
_entity_poly.entity_id
_entity_poly.type
_entity_poly.pdbx_seq_one_letter_code
_entity_poly.pdbx_strand_id
1 'polypeptide(L)'
;MCGGRGTRLATDAEKPLFRVGGVPMVDRVVGALRDSAVDRIVAAPSPNAPNTRSHLDVPCIETPGEGYVADLDAALADDRLSRPVLTVAADLPLLNGEVVDRVLDSHEGGSLTVLVPASLKRGLGVSDDTTFEDGGRVVAPTGVNVVGDGPDDAWLTRDRRVAVNVNTIADARVAEQWL
;
A
#
# COMPACT_ATOMS: atom_id res chain seq x y z
N MET A 1 2.17 5.84 0.29
CA MET A 1 1.49 6.32 1.52
C MET A 1 2.13 5.69 2.76
N CYS A 2 2.80 6.47 3.61
CA CYS A 2 3.65 5.98 4.71
C CYS A 2 3.22 6.52 6.09
N GLY A 3 1.91 6.62 6.35
CA GLY A 3 1.35 7.35 7.51
C GLY A 3 0.96 6.52 8.74
N GLY A 4 1.14 5.21 8.73
CA GLY A 4 0.65 4.36 9.83
C GLY A 4 1.51 4.44 11.10
N ARG A 5 0.89 4.68 12.27
CA ARG A 5 1.59 4.71 13.58
C ARG A 5 2.08 3.35 14.07
N GLY A 6 1.63 2.24 13.47
CA GLY A 6 2.08 0.89 13.82
C GLY A 6 1.83 0.41 15.26
N THR A 7 0.86 0.99 15.95
CA THR A 7 0.58 0.70 17.37
C THR A 7 0.32 -0.78 17.69
N ARG A 8 -0.10 -1.56 16.68
CA ARG A 8 -0.37 -3.01 16.80
C ARG A 8 0.86 -3.90 16.55
N LEU A 9 1.98 -3.33 16.08
CA LEU A 9 3.22 -4.07 15.86
C LEU A 9 4.07 -4.22 17.12
N ALA A 10 3.64 -3.62 18.27
CA ALA A 10 4.33 -3.69 19.55
C ALA A 10 5.85 -3.41 19.44
N THR A 11 6.23 -2.40 18.64
CA THR A 11 7.61 -1.99 18.39
C THR A 11 7.72 -0.47 18.52
N ASP A 12 8.90 0.01 18.92
CA ASP A 12 9.21 1.45 18.94
C ASP A 12 9.51 2.00 17.54
N ALA A 13 9.65 1.13 16.54
CA ALA A 13 9.89 1.54 15.15
C ALA A 13 8.60 2.03 14.50
N GLU A 14 8.70 3.07 13.68
CA GLU A 14 7.63 3.51 12.80
C GLU A 14 7.22 2.37 11.85
N LYS A 15 5.90 2.20 11.63
CA LYS A 15 5.36 1.06 10.86
C LYS A 15 6.05 0.84 9.51
N PRO A 16 6.33 1.86 8.68
CA PRO A 16 7.01 1.66 7.39
C PRO A 16 8.44 1.12 7.51
N LEU A 17 9.11 1.39 8.65
CA LEU A 17 10.46 0.93 8.94
C LEU A 17 10.53 -0.44 9.61
N PHE A 18 9.38 -1.03 9.94
CA PHE A 18 9.34 -2.38 10.47
C PHE A 18 9.94 -3.35 9.44
N ARG A 19 10.82 -4.25 9.93
CA ARG A 19 11.57 -5.16 9.06
C ARG A 19 10.85 -6.49 8.90
N VAL A 20 10.68 -6.90 7.66
CA VAL A 20 10.18 -8.23 7.28
C VAL A 20 11.28 -8.92 6.49
N GLY A 21 11.77 -10.05 6.98
CA GLY A 21 12.95 -10.71 6.40
C GLY A 21 14.19 -9.81 6.40
N GLY A 22 14.38 -9.00 7.45
CA GLY A 22 15.55 -8.13 7.61
C GLY A 22 15.51 -6.80 6.81
N VAL A 23 14.51 -6.58 5.93
CA VAL A 23 14.38 -5.38 5.09
C VAL A 23 13.17 -4.55 5.53
N PRO A 24 13.28 -3.22 5.71
CA PRO A 24 12.15 -2.35 5.97
C PRO A 24 11.03 -2.52 4.95
N MET A 25 9.77 -2.50 5.39
CA MET A 25 8.63 -2.66 4.48
C MET A 25 8.59 -1.58 3.41
N VAL A 26 8.88 -0.33 3.78
CA VAL A 26 8.91 0.77 2.81
C VAL A 26 9.95 0.56 1.72
N ASP A 27 11.12 0.00 2.04
CA ASP A 27 12.17 -0.27 1.04
C ASP A 27 11.73 -1.35 0.05
N ARG A 28 10.99 -2.38 0.53
CA ARG A 28 10.41 -3.41 -0.34
C ARG A 28 9.39 -2.81 -1.30
N VAL A 29 8.51 -1.93 -0.81
CA VAL A 29 7.51 -1.27 -1.65
C VAL A 29 8.18 -0.33 -2.66
N VAL A 30 9.15 0.48 -2.24
CA VAL A 30 9.90 1.36 -3.15
C VAL A 30 10.67 0.54 -4.19
N GLY A 31 11.28 -0.58 -3.78
CA GLY A 31 11.93 -1.53 -4.70
C GLY A 31 10.96 -2.07 -5.74
N ALA A 32 9.78 -2.55 -5.32
CA ALA A 32 8.74 -3.04 -6.24
C ALA A 32 8.30 -1.97 -7.26
N LEU A 33 8.16 -0.71 -6.82
CA LEU A 33 7.82 0.39 -7.71
C LEU A 33 8.96 0.72 -8.69
N ARG A 34 10.22 0.62 -8.26
CA ARG A 34 11.40 0.81 -9.15
C ARG A 34 11.53 -0.28 -10.21
N ASP A 35 11.10 -1.49 -9.87
CA ASP A 35 11.13 -2.66 -10.76
C ASP A 35 9.89 -2.76 -11.66
N SER A 36 9.05 -1.73 -11.72
CA SER A 36 7.82 -1.67 -12.50
C SER A 36 7.84 -0.56 -13.55
N ALA A 37 6.79 -0.48 -14.38
CA ALA A 37 6.61 0.53 -15.40
C ALA A 37 6.18 1.92 -14.87
N VAL A 38 6.32 2.19 -13.57
CA VAL A 38 5.99 3.49 -12.98
C VAL A 38 7.07 4.53 -13.33
N ASP A 39 6.69 5.64 -13.93
CA ASP A 39 7.62 6.69 -14.38
C ASP A 39 8.26 7.46 -13.21
N ARG A 40 7.53 7.68 -12.14
CA ARG A 40 7.98 8.51 -11.01
C ARG A 40 7.46 7.96 -9.69
N ILE A 41 8.34 7.95 -8.70
CA ILE A 41 8.00 7.55 -7.34
C ILE A 41 8.12 8.77 -6.42
N VAL A 42 7.07 8.99 -5.63
CA VAL A 42 7.05 10.02 -4.57
C VAL A 42 6.48 9.37 -3.32
N ALA A 43 7.11 9.60 -2.19
CA ALA A 43 6.60 9.14 -0.91
C ALA A 43 5.78 10.22 -0.21
N ALA A 44 4.73 9.82 0.51
CA ALA A 44 3.94 10.69 1.35
C ALA A 44 4.02 10.18 2.82
N PRO A 45 5.12 10.48 3.52
CA PRO A 45 5.26 10.16 4.94
C PRO A 45 4.39 11.09 5.78
N SER A 46 3.75 10.53 6.82
CA SER A 46 3.07 11.34 7.83
C SER A 46 4.08 12.16 8.64
N PRO A 47 3.72 13.35 9.12
CA PRO A 47 4.54 14.10 10.09
C PRO A 47 4.79 13.33 11.39
N ASN A 48 3.96 12.30 11.67
CA ASN A 48 4.15 11.37 12.79
C ASN A 48 5.20 10.27 12.52
N ALA A 49 5.86 10.29 11.36
CA ALA A 49 6.85 9.30 10.93
C ALA A 49 8.16 9.97 10.46
N PRO A 50 8.84 10.75 11.34
CA PRO A 50 10.04 11.52 10.97
C PRO A 50 11.23 10.64 10.59
N ASN A 51 11.37 9.46 11.21
CA ASN A 51 12.44 8.53 10.89
C ASN A 51 12.21 7.88 9.51
N THR A 52 10.96 7.57 9.17
CA THR A 52 10.60 7.10 7.82
C THR A 52 10.96 8.15 6.78
N ARG A 53 10.62 9.42 7.02
CA ARG A 53 10.99 10.52 6.11
C ARG A 53 12.49 10.62 5.92
N SER A 54 13.27 10.55 7.02
CA SER A 54 14.73 10.64 6.95
C SER A 54 15.40 9.44 6.29
N HIS A 55 14.74 8.27 6.33
CA HIS A 55 15.21 7.01 5.75
C HIS A 55 14.99 6.95 4.23
N LEU A 56 13.92 7.58 3.74
CA LEU A 56 13.54 7.51 2.32
C LEU A 56 14.54 8.24 1.42
N ASP A 57 14.94 7.58 0.34
CA ASP A 57 15.81 8.09 -0.72
C ASP A 57 15.04 8.55 -1.98
N VAL A 58 13.71 8.69 -1.87
CA VAL A 58 12.82 9.22 -2.90
C VAL A 58 12.24 10.57 -2.48
N PRO A 59 11.84 11.44 -3.43
CA PRO A 59 11.16 12.70 -3.10
C PRO A 59 9.95 12.48 -2.20
N CYS A 60 9.79 13.35 -1.20
CA CYS A 60 8.67 13.29 -0.26
C CYS A 60 7.71 14.46 -0.48
N ILE A 61 6.41 14.18 -0.35
CA ILE A 61 5.33 15.17 -0.23
C ILE A 61 4.95 15.27 1.24
N GLU A 62 4.82 16.48 1.75
CA GLU A 62 4.34 16.71 3.11
C GLU A 62 2.83 16.53 3.17
N THR A 63 2.37 15.79 4.17
CA THR A 63 0.94 15.55 4.41
C THR A 63 0.55 16.03 5.79
N PRO A 64 -0.73 16.36 6.05
CA PRO A 64 -1.16 16.89 7.35
C PRO A 64 -1.07 15.87 8.50
N GLY A 65 -1.07 14.54 8.19
CA GLY A 65 -1.08 13.50 9.22
C GLY A 65 -2.42 13.32 9.90
N GLU A 66 -3.50 13.75 9.27
CA GLU A 66 -4.88 13.72 9.78
C GLU A 66 -5.64 12.46 9.35
N GLY A 67 -4.95 11.50 8.76
CA GLY A 67 -5.50 10.22 8.31
C GLY A 67 -5.34 10.01 6.81
N TYR A 68 -5.63 8.78 6.38
CA TYR A 68 -5.33 8.35 5.01
C TYR A 68 -5.97 9.24 3.93
N VAL A 69 -7.24 9.62 4.09
CA VAL A 69 -7.95 10.41 3.08
C VAL A 69 -7.36 11.82 2.98
N ALA A 70 -7.19 12.51 4.11
CA ALA A 70 -6.62 13.86 4.13
C ALA A 70 -5.16 13.87 3.61
N ASP A 71 -4.37 12.87 3.98
CA ASP A 71 -2.99 12.73 3.50
C ASP A 71 -2.95 12.42 1.99
N LEU A 72 -3.88 11.62 1.48
CA LEU A 72 -4.00 11.33 0.06
C LEU A 72 -4.42 12.58 -0.73
N ASP A 73 -5.43 13.30 -0.27
CA ASP A 73 -5.90 14.53 -0.92
C ASP A 73 -4.78 15.57 -1.00
N ALA A 74 -4.02 15.75 0.08
CA ALA A 74 -2.87 16.63 0.10
C ALA A 74 -1.77 16.18 -0.88
N ALA A 75 -1.51 14.88 -0.96
CA ALA A 75 -0.54 14.34 -1.89
C ALA A 75 -0.98 14.53 -3.36
N LEU A 76 -2.25 14.30 -3.66
CA LEU A 76 -2.81 14.45 -5.02
C LEU A 76 -2.89 15.92 -5.48
N ALA A 77 -2.87 16.88 -4.55
CA ALA A 77 -2.82 18.30 -4.84
C ALA A 77 -1.40 18.82 -5.17
N ASP A 78 -0.37 17.99 -5.03
CA ASP A 78 1.01 18.39 -5.31
C ASP A 78 1.28 18.41 -6.82
N ASP A 79 1.81 19.52 -7.33
CA ASP A 79 2.08 19.75 -8.75
C ASP A 79 3.09 18.76 -9.38
N ARG A 80 3.80 17.99 -8.54
CA ARG A 80 4.71 16.94 -8.98
C ARG A 80 4.00 15.67 -9.45
N LEU A 81 2.71 15.52 -9.12
CA LEU A 81 1.88 14.39 -9.52
C LEU A 81 0.90 14.81 -10.63
N SER A 82 0.72 13.93 -11.59
CA SER A 82 -0.31 14.04 -12.63
C SER A 82 -1.09 12.74 -12.70
N ARG A 83 -2.41 12.82 -12.82
CA ARG A 83 -3.26 11.64 -12.95
C ARG A 83 -3.03 10.93 -14.29
N PRO A 84 -3.12 9.59 -14.32
CA PRO A 84 -3.48 8.73 -13.18
C PRO A 84 -2.32 8.55 -12.18
N VAL A 85 -2.62 8.48 -10.89
CA VAL A 85 -1.65 8.27 -9.82
C VAL A 85 -1.87 6.91 -9.17
N LEU A 86 -0.89 6.02 -9.25
CA LEU A 86 -0.87 4.79 -8.47
C LEU A 86 -0.53 5.12 -7.01
N THR A 87 -1.39 4.74 -6.08
CA THR A 87 -1.15 4.87 -4.64
C THR A 87 -0.93 3.51 -4.02
N VAL A 88 0.12 3.38 -3.21
CA VAL A 88 0.50 2.12 -2.57
C VAL A 88 0.74 2.36 -1.08
N ALA A 89 0.14 1.52 -0.24
CA ALA A 89 0.42 1.49 1.19
C ALA A 89 1.80 0.88 1.46
N ALA A 90 2.53 1.43 2.44
CA ALA A 90 3.90 1.00 2.76
C ALA A 90 3.98 -0.32 3.57
N ASP A 91 2.86 -1.00 3.78
CA ASP A 91 2.75 -2.22 4.58
C ASP A 91 2.55 -3.50 3.76
N LEU A 92 2.96 -3.48 2.49
CA LEU A 92 2.85 -4.58 1.52
C LEU A 92 4.24 -5.19 1.21
N PRO A 93 4.85 -5.93 2.13
CA PRO A 93 6.23 -6.39 1.97
C PRO A 93 6.44 -7.43 0.86
N LEU A 94 5.37 -8.04 0.35
CA LEU A 94 5.42 -9.03 -0.73
C LEU A 94 5.16 -8.44 -2.12
N LEU A 95 4.85 -7.14 -2.20
CA LEU A 95 4.65 -6.46 -3.47
C LEU A 95 5.91 -6.55 -4.32
N ASN A 96 5.74 -6.73 -5.63
CA ASN A 96 6.83 -6.72 -6.61
C ASN A 96 6.41 -6.00 -7.91
N GLY A 97 7.35 -5.70 -8.79
CA GLY A 97 7.10 -4.97 -10.02
C GLY A 97 6.06 -5.61 -10.93
N GLU A 98 6.08 -6.94 -11.08
CA GLU A 98 5.09 -7.69 -11.88
C GLU A 98 3.64 -7.44 -11.40
N VAL A 99 3.42 -7.38 -10.09
CA VAL A 99 2.07 -7.09 -9.56
C VAL A 99 1.68 -5.65 -9.81
N VAL A 100 2.62 -4.72 -9.65
CA VAL A 100 2.40 -3.30 -9.97
C VAL A 100 2.00 -3.14 -11.44
N ASP A 101 2.76 -3.76 -12.35
CA ASP A 101 2.47 -3.69 -13.79
C ASP A 101 1.09 -4.26 -14.13
N ARG A 102 0.69 -5.37 -13.51
CA ARG A 102 -0.66 -5.92 -13.70
C ARG A 102 -1.77 -4.99 -13.20
N VAL A 103 -1.52 -4.22 -12.13
CA VAL A 103 -2.49 -3.18 -11.68
C VAL A 103 -2.60 -2.08 -12.73
N LEU A 104 -1.47 -1.63 -13.29
CA LEU A 104 -1.44 -0.61 -14.34
C LEU A 104 -2.14 -1.11 -15.61
N ASP A 105 -1.89 -2.36 -16.02
CA ASP A 105 -2.53 -3.00 -17.18
C ASP A 105 -4.05 -3.19 -17.00
N SER A 106 -4.53 -3.31 -15.76
CA SER A 106 -5.95 -3.45 -15.42
C SER A 106 -6.68 -2.12 -15.33
N HIS A 107 -5.96 -0.99 -15.44
CA HIS A 107 -6.52 0.34 -15.34
C HIS A 107 -7.05 0.83 -16.70
N GLU A 108 -8.35 1.15 -16.77
CA GLU A 108 -9.06 1.56 -17.99
C GLU A 108 -9.37 3.08 -18.03
N GLY A 109 -8.64 3.90 -17.27
CA GLY A 109 -8.70 5.37 -17.35
C GLY A 109 -9.43 6.09 -16.22
N GLY A 110 -10.23 5.39 -15.40
CA GLY A 110 -10.88 5.95 -14.21
C GLY A 110 -10.06 5.76 -12.93
N SER A 111 -10.73 5.74 -11.78
CA SER A 111 -10.10 5.28 -10.54
C SER A 111 -10.26 3.76 -10.41
N LEU A 112 -9.23 3.07 -9.90
CA LEU A 112 -9.24 1.62 -9.73
C LEU A 112 -8.87 1.27 -8.29
N THR A 113 -9.73 0.51 -7.60
CA THR A 113 -9.42 -0.05 -6.28
C THR A 113 -9.06 -1.52 -6.42
N VAL A 114 -7.88 -1.91 -5.93
CA VAL A 114 -7.46 -3.32 -5.92
C VAL A 114 -8.00 -4.01 -4.67
N LEU A 115 -8.83 -5.02 -4.90
CA LEU A 115 -9.52 -5.79 -3.85
C LEU A 115 -9.03 -7.24 -3.84
N VAL A 116 -9.13 -7.86 -2.68
CA VAL A 116 -8.97 -9.32 -2.51
C VAL A 116 -10.19 -9.90 -1.78
N PRO A 117 -10.56 -11.17 -2.04
CA PRO A 117 -11.57 -11.83 -1.23
C PRO A 117 -11.13 -11.87 0.24
N ALA A 118 -11.99 -11.50 1.19
CA ALA A 118 -11.70 -11.61 2.62
C ALA A 118 -11.37 -13.06 3.03
N SER A 119 -11.95 -14.04 2.34
CA SER A 119 -11.60 -15.46 2.52
C SER A 119 -10.15 -15.79 2.19
N LEU A 120 -9.52 -15.06 1.27
CA LEU A 120 -8.09 -15.22 0.98
C LEU A 120 -7.25 -14.77 2.17
N LYS A 121 -7.51 -13.57 2.74
CA LYS A 121 -6.80 -13.08 3.93
C LYS A 121 -6.93 -14.04 5.11
N ARG A 122 -8.17 -14.51 5.39
CA ARG A 122 -8.42 -15.53 6.44
C ARG A 122 -7.68 -16.84 6.17
N GLY A 123 -7.67 -17.31 4.92
CA GLY A 123 -6.95 -18.53 4.53
C GLY A 123 -5.43 -18.41 4.67
N LEU A 124 -4.89 -17.21 4.51
CA LEU A 124 -3.47 -16.91 4.74
C LEU A 124 -3.15 -16.68 6.24
N GLY A 125 -4.16 -16.50 7.08
CA GLY A 125 -3.97 -16.19 8.51
C GLY A 125 -3.49 -14.77 8.78
N VAL A 126 -3.82 -13.82 7.90
CA VAL A 126 -3.49 -12.39 8.06
C VAL A 126 -4.71 -11.57 8.43
N SER A 127 -4.46 -10.37 8.98
CA SER A 127 -5.50 -9.44 9.42
C SER A 127 -6.47 -9.09 8.30
N ASP A 128 -7.78 -9.13 8.59
CA ASP A 128 -8.88 -8.76 7.69
C ASP A 128 -9.83 -7.72 8.35
N ASP A 129 -9.26 -6.79 9.15
CA ASP A 129 -10.01 -5.81 9.96
C ASP A 129 -10.92 -4.89 9.14
N THR A 130 -10.56 -4.63 7.88
CA THR A 130 -11.33 -3.78 6.98
C THR A 130 -11.89 -4.63 5.86
N THR A 131 -13.20 -4.92 5.94
CA THR A 131 -13.92 -5.66 4.91
C THR A 131 -15.26 -5.00 4.61
N PHE A 132 -15.75 -5.17 3.39
CA PHE A 132 -17.08 -4.72 2.96
C PHE A 132 -17.66 -5.69 1.94
N GLU A 133 -18.93 -5.52 1.61
CA GLU A 133 -19.60 -6.32 0.59
C GLU A 133 -19.52 -5.61 -0.77
N ASP A 134 -19.03 -6.32 -1.77
CA ASP A 134 -19.00 -5.89 -3.16
C ASP A 134 -19.51 -7.00 -4.06
N GLY A 135 -20.57 -6.72 -4.86
CA GLY A 135 -21.16 -7.69 -5.77
C GLY A 135 -21.59 -9.00 -5.10
N GLY A 136 -22.04 -8.99 -3.84
CA GLY A 136 -22.42 -10.17 -3.07
C GLY A 136 -21.23 -10.98 -2.53
N ARG A 137 -20.02 -10.39 -2.51
CA ARG A 137 -18.80 -10.99 -1.98
C ARG A 137 -18.21 -10.11 -0.89
N VAL A 138 -17.73 -10.73 0.19
CA VAL A 138 -16.97 -10.02 1.22
C VAL A 138 -15.54 -9.87 0.76
N VAL A 139 -15.12 -8.63 0.57
CA VAL A 139 -13.80 -8.24 0.04
C VAL A 139 -13.05 -7.36 1.03
N ALA A 140 -11.76 -7.24 0.84
CA ALA A 140 -10.88 -6.36 1.60
C ALA A 140 -10.05 -5.50 0.63
N PRO A 141 -9.86 -4.18 0.91
CA PRO A 141 -8.97 -3.35 0.14
C PRO A 141 -7.51 -3.76 0.42
N THR A 142 -6.70 -3.70 -0.61
CA THR A 142 -5.28 -4.07 -0.52
C THR A 142 -4.39 -2.92 -0.07
N GLY A 143 -4.85 -1.68 -0.21
CA GLY A 143 -4.03 -0.49 -0.08
C GLY A 143 -3.25 -0.15 -1.35
N VAL A 144 -3.58 -0.77 -2.48
CA VAL A 144 -3.13 -0.42 -3.83
C VAL A 144 -4.32 0.14 -4.60
N ASN A 145 -4.21 1.36 -5.13
CA ASN A 145 -5.27 1.99 -5.92
C ASN A 145 -4.66 2.84 -7.03
N VAL A 146 -5.41 3.04 -8.11
CA VAL A 146 -5.11 4.07 -9.10
C VAL A 146 -6.15 5.17 -8.97
N VAL A 147 -5.72 6.42 -8.89
CA VAL A 147 -6.61 7.60 -8.87
C VAL A 147 -6.57 8.25 -10.23
N GLY A 148 -7.65 8.15 -10.97
CA GLY A 148 -7.86 8.75 -12.29
C GLY A 148 -8.99 9.77 -12.28
N ASP A 149 -9.37 10.27 -13.45
CA ASP A 149 -10.40 11.31 -13.61
C ASP A 149 -11.74 10.75 -14.12
N GLY A 150 -11.84 9.44 -14.34
CA GLY A 150 -13.04 8.76 -14.80
C GLY A 150 -13.82 8.06 -13.68
N PRO A 151 -14.76 7.18 -14.04
CA PRO A 151 -15.55 6.43 -13.07
C PRO A 151 -14.69 5.50 -12.22
N ASP A 152 -15.20 5.23 -11.02
CA ASP A 152 -14.57 4.28 -10.10
C ASP A 152 -14.82 2.83 -10.56
N ASP A 153 -13.78 2.01 -10.50
CA ASP A 153 -13.82 0.58 -10.78
C ASP A 153 -13.08 -0.23 -9.71
N ALA A 154 -13.27 -1.53 -9.70
CA ALA A 154 -12.63 -2.43 -8.75
C ALA A 154 -12.04 -3.66 -9.46
N TRP A 155 -10.77 -3.92 -9.21
CA TRP A 155 -10.10 -5.13 -9.67
C TRP A 155 -9.97 -6.16 -8.54
N LEU A 156 -10.77 -7.23 -8.64
CA LEU A 156 -10.71 -8.32 -7.68
C LEU A 156 -9.62 -9.33 -8.07
N THR A 157 -8.58 -9.45 -7.24
CA THR A 157 -7.48 -10.39 -7.45
C THR A 157 -7.37 -11.41 -6.32
N ARG A 158 -6.73 -12.55 -6.58
CA ARG A 158 -6.37 -13.56 -5.57
C ARG A 158 -4.86 -13.60 -5.32
N ASP A 159 -4.13 -12.57 -5.75
CA ASP A 159 -2.70 -12.51 -5.54
C ASP A 159 -2.38 -12.23 -4.06
N ARG A 160 -1.67 -13.17 -3.43
CA ARG A 160 -1.27 -13.03 -2.04
C ARG A 160 -0.31 -11.86 -1.79
N ARG A 161 0.43 -11.43 -2.83
CA ARG A 161 1.40 -10.33 -2.72
C ARG A 161 0.75 -8.99 -2.39
N VAL A 162 -0.52 -8.81 -2.72
CA VAL A 162 -1.33 -7.65 -2.31
C VAL A 162 -2.36 -7.97 -1.21
N ALA A 163 -2.51 -9.26 -0.84
CA ALA A 163 -3.40 -9.65 0.25
C ALA A 163 -2.76 -9.53 1.64
N VAL A 164 -1.40 -9.53 1.71
CA VAL A 164 -0.65 -9.53 2.96
C VAL A 164 -0.23 -8.11 3.32
N ASN A 165 -1.12 -7.39 4.01
CA ASN A 165 -0.77 -6.14 4.71
C ASN A 165 -0.27 -6.48 6.11
N VAL A 166 0.89 -5.97 6.49
CA VAL A 166 1.46 -6.21 7.82
C VAL A 166 0.95 -5.17 8.81
N ASN A 167 0.02 -5.58 9.66
CA ASN A 167 -0.55 -4.78 10.76
C ASN A 167 -0.13 -5.31 12.13
N THR A 168 0.21 -6.59 12.21
CA THR A 168 0.60 -7.29 13.45
C THR A 168 1.87 -8.11 13.23
N ILE A 169 2.48 -8.57 14.32
CA ILE A 169 3.62 -9.52 14.27
C ILE A 169 3.23 -10.84 13.60
N ALA A 170 1.97 -11.26 13.73
CA ALA A 170 1.48 -12.48 13.06
C ALA A 170 1.50 -12.30 11.53
N ASP A 171 1.02 -11.15 11.02
CA ASP A 171 1.06 -10.84 9.60
C ASP A 171 2.51 -10.82 9.06
N ALA A 172 3.43 -10.25 9.84
CA ALA A 172 4.85 -10.21 9.47
C ALA A 172 5.45 -11.62 9.32
N ARG A 173 5.13 -12.53 10.25
CA ARG A 173 5.57 -13.93 10.17
C ARG A 173 5.00 -14.65 8.96
N VAL A 174 3.76 -14.37 8.59
CA VAL A 174 3.17 -14.90 7.36
C VAL A 174 3.90 -14.35 6.14
N ALA A 175 4.15 -13.03 6.10
CA ALA A 175 4.90 -12.41 5.01
C ALA A 175 6.29 -13.03 4.84
N GLU A 176 7.03 -13.27 5.95
CA GLU A 176 8.37 -13.88 5.92
C GLU A 176 8.42 -15.28 5.31
N GLN A 177 7.33 -16.05 5.42
CA GLN A 177 7.25 -17.38 4.80
C GLN A 177 7.16 -17.34 3.27
N TRP A 178 6.87 -16.17 2.69
CA TRP A 178 6.64 -15.99 1.26
C TRP A 178 7.69 -15.08 0.58
N LEU A 179 8.73 -14.69 1.31
CA LEU A 179 9.91 -14.02 0.75
C LEU A 179 10.87 -15.07 0.16
#